data_110d7e4fa10fbcf208cc49c669b271ed
#
_entry.id   110d7e4fa10fbcf208cc49c669b271ed
#
_cell.length_a   1.000
_cell.length_b   1.000
_cell.length_c   1.000
_cell.angle_alpha   90.00
_cell.angle_beta   90.00
_cell.angle_gamma   90.00
#
_symmetry.space_group_name_H-M   'P 1'
#
loop_
_entity.id
_entity.type
_entity.pdbx_description
1 polymer ?
#
loop_
_entity_poly.entity_id
_entity_poly.type
_entity_poly.pdbx_seq_one_letter_code
_entity_poly.pdbx_strand_id
1 'polypeptide(L)'
;MSQMKRIIVLGVSMLLWAGICSAQTATKLVVRAKAKDAKFLPATLGVHVTIKNNMTGEVMAKGMAIGGSGNTELIMADAIRRGQQLADESTSKFETVLMLNEPVFVDIEVIASVNRRNGTRKVTTQTWLIPGKDIKGDGLVVEIPGFIVDILSPTTQQYTRLSTIKDGVMPLKASITMACGCVISKGGTWDSEAFTIKAVIMRDGKEVGEFPLKITQVWNNFEGDIPVQMKGDYLIYVYAFDPKTGNTGLDKINFTII
;
A
#
# COMPACT_ATOMS: atom_id res chain seq x y z
N MET A 1 4.54 -27.96 -72.25
CA MET A 1 4.40 -28.59 -70.90
C MET A 1 5.30 -27.99 -69.81
N SER A 2 6.40 -27.31 -70.13
CA SER A 2 7.37 -26.76 -69.17
C SER A 2 6.92 -25.45 -68.50
N GLN A 3 6.24 -24.59 -69.21
CA GLN A 3 5.80 -23.25 -68.68
C GLN A 3 4.63 -23.38 -67.65
N MET A 4 3.71 -24.29 -67.89
CA MET A 4 2.56 -24.49 -66.97
C MET A 4 2.94 -25.09 -65.59
N LYS A 5 4.00 -25.92 -65.56
CA LYS A 5 4.54 -26.47 -64.29
C LYS A 5 5.24 -25.42 -63.39
N ARG A 6 5.86 -24.39 -64.01
CA ARG A 6 6.52 -23.30 -63.27
C ARG A 6 5.54 -22.33 -62.64
N ILE A 7 4.37 -22.07 -63.26
CA ILE A 7 3.33 -21.20 -62.72
C ILE A 7 2.61 -21.83 -61.54
N ILE A 8 2.40 -23.17 -61.54
CA ILE A 8 1.76 -23.92 -60.44
C ILE A 8 2.69 -23.95 -59.19
N VAL A 9 4.01 -24.10 -59.38
CA VAL A 9 4.96 -24.10 -58.27
C VAL A 9 5.11 -22.72 -57.63
N LEU A 10 5.06 -21.62 -58.38
CA LEU A 10 5.03 -20.26 -57.83
C LEU A 10 3.73 -19.96 -57.10
N GLY A 11 2.58 -20.44 -57.54
CA GLY A 11 1.29 -20.24 -56.88
C GLY A 11 1.18 -20.98 -55.53
N VAL A 12 1.74 -22.19 -55.44
CA VAL A 12 1.76 -22.96 -54.17
C VAL A 12 2.75 -22.39 -53.15
N SER A 13 3.91 -21.82 -53.63
CA SER A 13 4.88 -21.14 -52.77
C SER A 13 4.38 -19.87 -52.16
N MET A 14 3.43 -19.16 -52.81
CA MET A 14 2.85 -17.90 -52.30
C MET A 14 1.74 -18.11 -51.29
N LEU A 15 1.11 -19.29 -51.27
CA LEU A 15 0.06 -19.66 -50.29
C LEU A 15 0.60 -20.14 -48.94
N LEU A 16 1.90 -20.49 -48.87
CA LEU A 16 2.51 -20.95 -47.62
C LEU A 16 3.07 -19.84 -46.74
N TRP A 17 2.98 -18.58 -47.16
CA TRP A 17 3.34 -17.39 -46.37
C TRP A 17 2.14 -16.59 -45.85
N ALA A 18 0.95 -17.20 -45.76
CA ALA A 18 -0.09 -16.70 -44.89
C ALA A 18 0.41 -16.92 -43.47
N GLY A 19 1.27 -16.02 -43.00
CA GLY A 19 1.76 -15.97 -41.63
C GLY A 19 0.57 -16.13 -40.70
N ILE A 20 0.67 -17.01 -39.74
CA ILE A 20 -0.29 -17.13 -38.62
C ILE A 20 -0.26 -15.78 -37.91
N CYS A 21 -1.11 -14.85 -38.39
CA CYS A 21 -1.39 -13.62 -37.68
C CYS A 21 -2.15 -14.05 -36.42
N SER A 22 -1.43 -14.37 -35.34
CA SER A 22 -2.03 -14.61 -34.06
C SER A 22 -2.78 -13.35 -33.67
N ALA A 23 -4.10 -13.37 -33.78
CA ALA A 23 -4.92 -12.21 -33.47
C ALA A 23 -4.80 -11.92 -31.97
N GLN A 24 -4.23 -10.79 -31.64
CA GLN A 24 -4.20 -10.32 -30.25
C GLN A 24 -5.62 -10.09 -29.77
N THR A 25 -5.91 -10.57 -28.59
CA THR A 25 -7.22 -10.45 -27.96
C THR A 25 -7.16 -9.42 -26.82
N ALA A 26 -8.01 -8.42 -26.89
CA ALA A 26 -8.14 -7.44 -25.83
C ALA A 26 -8.57 -8.11 -24.52
N THR A 27 -7.85 -7.83 -23.45
CA THR A 27 -8.08 -8.43 -22.13
C THR A 27 -8.02 -7.31 -21.09
N LYS A 28 -9.17 -7.05 -20.47
CA LYS A 28 -9.32 -5.98 -19.46
C LYS A 28 -8.85 -6.49 -18.10
N LEU A 29 -8.06 -5.67 -17.41
CA LEU A 29 -7.61 -5.92 -16.05
C LEU A 29 -7.88 -4.71 -15.17
N VAL A 30 -8.57 -4.95 -14.06
CA VAL A 30 -8.77 -4.00 -12.97
C VAL A 30 -7.91 -4.45 -11.78
N VAL A 31 -7.10 -3.53 -11.25
CA VAL A 31 -6.30 -3.73 -10.03
C VAL A 31 -6.70 -2.68 -9.00
N ARG A 32 -6.92 -3.13 -7.77
CA ARG A 32 -7.25 -2.26 -6.64
C ARG A 32 -6.31 -2.53 -5.47
N ALA A 33 -5.92 -1.47 -4.74
CA ALA A 33 -5.22 -1.58 -3.48
C ALA A 33 -6.22 -1.40 -2.33
N LYS A 34 -6.22 -2.33 -1.39
CA LYS A 34 -7.09 -2.29 -0.19
C LYS A 34 -6.22 -2.41 1.05
N ALA A 35 -6.40 -1.53 2.02
CA ALA A 35 -5.70 -1.67 3.29
C ALA A 35 -6.20 -2.92 4.05
N LYS A 36 -5.28 -3.63 4.69
CA LYS A 36 -5.61 -4.80 5.52
C LYS A 36 -6.50 -4.37 6.68
N ASP A 37 -7.65 -5.04 6.81
CA ASP A 37 -8.72 -4.72 7.76
C ASP A 37 -9.22 -3.26 7.66
N ALA A 38 -9.23 -2.71 6.44
CA ALA A 38 -9.69 -1.35 6.20
C ALA A 38 -10.18 -1.16 4.76
N LYS A 39 -10.33 0.07 4.30
CA LYS A 39 -10.92 0.41 3.00
C LYS A 39 -9.91 0.36 1.85
N PHE A 40 -10.41 0.55 0.63
CA PHE A 40 -9.56 0.77 -0.53
C PHE A 40 -8.74 2.06 -0.37
N LEU A 41 -7.55 2.09 -0.96
CA LEU A 41 -6.67 3.25 -0.92
C LEU A 41 -7.14 4.28 -1.96
N PRO A 42 -7.56 5.49 -1.53
CA PRO A 42 -7.98 6.53 -2.47
C PRO A 42 -6.79 7.10 -3.26
N ALA A 43 -7.07 7.64 -4.42
CA ALA A 43 -6.08 8.25 -5.31
C ALA A 43 -5.20 9.32 -4.63
N THR A 44 -5.75 10.04 -3.64
CA THR A 44 -5.04 11.08 -2.87
C THR A 44 -3.84 10.56 -2.08
N LEU A 45 -3.78 9.25 -1.81
CA LEU A 45 -2.62 8.64 -1.17
C LEU A 45 -1.47 8.36 -2.14
N GLY A 46 -1.72 8.41 -3.46
CA GLY A 46 -0.75 8.03 -4.48
C GLY A 46 -0.54 6.52 -4.51
N VAL A 47 -1.26 5.85 -5.41
CA VAL A 47 -1.20 4.39 -5.59
C VAL A 47 -0.71 4.11 -7.00
N HIS A 48 0.51 3.62 -7.13
CA HIS A 48 1.11 3.23 -8.40
C HIS A 48 0.98 1.74 -8.63
N VAL A 49 0.58 1.36 -9.82
CA VAL A 49 0.46 -0.04 -10.26
C VAL A 49 1.38 -0.27 -11.44
N THR A 50 2.13 -1.35 -11.42
CA THR A 50 2.95 -1.81 -12.55
C THR A 50 2.67 -3.28 -12.80
N ILE A 51 2.39 -3.63 -14.05
CA ILE A 51 2.15 -5.00 -14.50
C ILE A 51 3.32 -5.39 -15.39
N LYS A 52 4.00 -6.49 -15.06
CA LYS A 52 5.15 -7.01 -15.80
C LYS A 52 4.90 -8.44 -16.22
N ASN A 53 5.38 -8.81 -17.39
CA ASN A 53 5.49 -10.20 -17.78
C ASN A 53 6.53 -10.85 -16.85
N ASN A 54 6.13 -11.88 -16.11
CA ASN A 54 6.99 -12.56 -15.13
C ASN A 54 8.22 -13.23 -15.79
N MET A 55 8.07 -13.76 -16.99
CA MET A 55 9.13 -14.47 -17.70
C MET A 55 10.19 -13.54 -18.29
N THR A 56 9.75 -12.41 -18.85
CA THR A 56 10.65 -11.49 -19.58
C THR A 56 11.04 -10.25 -18.78
N GLY A 57 10.28 -9.92 -17.73
CA GLY A 57 10.42 -8.67 -16.97
C GLY A 57 9.87 -7.44 -17.71
N GLU A 58 9.32 -7.60 -18.91
CA GLU A 58 8.76 -6.50 -19.70
C GLU A 58 7.59 -5.84 -18.96
N VAL A 59 7.58 -4.49 -18.92
CA VAL A 59 6.45 -3.73 -18.38
C VAL A 59 5.33 -3.69 -19.42
N MET A 60 4.25 -4.41 -19.15
CA MET A 60 3.08 -4.50 -20.00
C MET A 60 2.12 -3.31 -19.80
N ALA A 61 2.00 -2.82 -18.56
CA ALA A 61 1.24 -1.62 -18.23
C ALA A 61 1.72 -1.00 -16.93
N LYS A 62 1.57 0.31 -16.79
CA LYS A 62 1.82 1.04 -15.53
C LYS A 62 0.94 2.29 -15.45
N GLY A 63 0.57 2.69 -14.25
CA GLY A 63 -0.21 3.90 -14.03
C GLY A 63 -0.57 4.10 -12.56
N MET A 64 -1.45 5.06 -12.34
CA MET A 64 -1.96 5.38 -11.00
C MET A 64 -3.41 4.91 -10.87
N ALA A 65 -3.78 4.43 -9.69
CA ALA A 65 -5.17 4.17 -9.36
C ALA A 65 -5.92 5.51 -9.18
N ILE A 66 -7.16 5.55 -9.66
CA ILE A 66 -8.03 6.73 -9.62
C ILE A 66 -9.33 6.34 -8.90
N GLY A 67 -9.83 7.21 -8.02
CA GLY A 67 -11.08 7.02 -7.29
C GLY A 67 -10.95 7.23 -5.78
N GLY A 68 -12.04 6.97 -5.08
CA GLY A 68 -12.21 7.12 -3.64
C GLY A 68 -11.92 5.84 -2.85
N SER A 69 -12.16 5.89 -1.54
CA SER A 69 -11.91 4.74 -0.64
C SER A 69 -13.05 3.72 -0.58
N GLY A 70 -14.14 3.91 -1.30
CA GLY A 70 -15.31 3.04 -1.30
C GLY A 70 -16.24 3.25 -0.10
N ASN A 71 -17.36 2.52 -0.10
CA ASN A 71 -18.39 2.61 0.93
C ASN A 71 -17.94 1.88 2.21
N THR A 72 -17.91 2.61 3.34
CA THR A 72 -17.44 2.06 4.63
C THR A 72 -18.36 0.93 5.15
N GLU A 73 -19.67 1.12 5.08
CA GLU A 73 -20.62 0.12 5.58
C GLU A 73 -20.52 -1.20 4.81
N LEU A 74 -20.38 -1.10 3.47
CA LEU A 74 -20.25 -2.27 2.61
C LEU A 74 -18.93 -3.02 2.84
N ILE A 75 -17.81 -2.29 3.04
CA ILE A 75 -16.47 -2.87 3.13
C ILE A 75 -16.17 -3.40 4.52
N MET A 76 -16.71 -2.73 5.58
CA MET A 76 -16.44 -3.03 6.98
C MET A 76 -17.62 -3.72 7.68
N ALA A 77 -18.58 -4.25 6.90
CA ALA A 77 -19.71 -5.02 7.46
C ALA A 77 -19.20 -6.26 8.25
N ASP A 78 -19.90 -6.62 9.33
CA ASP A 78 -19.52 -7.75 10.19
C ASP A 78 -19.53 -9.10 9.46
N ALA A 79 -20.36 -9.23 8.42
CA ALA A 79 -20.48 -10.45 7.62
C ALA A 79 -20.44 -10.14 6.13
N ILE A 80 -19.28 -10.33 5.52
CA ILE A 80 -19.09 -10.24 4.06
C ILE A 80 -19.44 -11.61 3.45
N ARG A 81 -20.40 -11.63 2.52
CA ARG A 81 -20.79 -12.85 1.80
C ARG A 81 -19.75 -13.19 0.74
N ARG A 82 -19.49 -14.48 0.54
CA ARG A 82 -18.62 -14.97 -0.54
C ARG A 82 -19.13 -14.47 -1.90
N GLY A 83 -18.27 -13.83 -2.69
CA GLY A 83 -18.61 -13.27 -4.00
C GLY A 83 -19.34 -11.93 -3.95
N GLN A 84 -19.53 -11.33 -2.77
CA GLN A 84 -20.05 -9.98 -2.65
C GLN A 84 -19.03 -8.99 -3.23
N GLN A 85 -19.47 -8.12 -4.13
CA GLN A 85 -18.66 -7.03 -4.65
C GLN A 85 -18.57 -5.92 -3.60
N LEU A 86 -17.34 -5.52 -3.25
CA LEU A 86 -17.06 -4.49 -2.24
C LEU A 86 -16.75 -3.12 -2.84
N ALA A 87 -16.42 -3.07 -4.13
CA ALA A 87 -16.10 -1.85 -4.85
C ALA A 87 -17.27 -1.42 -5.75
N ASP A 88 -17.49 -0.12 -5.83
CA ASP A 88 -18.37 0.54 -6.79
C ASP A 88 -17.55 1.28 -7.87
N GLU A 89 -18.22 1.97 -8.80
CA GLU A 89 -17.58 2.72 -9.88
C GLU A 89 -16.68 3.86 -9.37
N SER A 90 -16.99 4.45 -8.21
CA SER A 90 -16.22 5.53 -7.60
C SER A 90 -15.00 5.03 -6.82
N THR A 91 -14.94 3.74 -6.53
CA THR A 91 -13.87 3.11 -5.74
C THR A 91 -12.57 3.04 -6.54
N SER A 92 -11.48 3.49 -5.93
CA SER A 92 -10.15 3.59 -6.52
C SER A 92 -9.73 2.30 -7.25
N LYS A 93 -9.31 2.46 -8.51
CA LYS A 93 -8.83 1.38 -9.38
C LYS A 93 -7.76 1.87 -10.35
N PHE A 94 -6.85 1.00 -10.70
CA PHE A 94 -6.09 1.06 -11.94
C PHE A 94 -6.74 0.12 -12.94
N GLU A 95 -7.10 0.61 -14.11
CA GLU A 95 -7.75 -0.14 -15.16
C GLU A 95 -6.94 -0.05 -16.45
N THR A 96 -6.72 -1.17 -17.10
CA THR A 96 -5.99 -1.26 -18.36
C THR A 96 -6.57 -2.34 -19.27
N VAL A 97 -6.29 -2.21 -20.58
CA VAL A 97 -6.57 -3.25 -21.57
C VAL A 97 -5.24 -3.70 -22.17
N LEU A 98 -4.97 -4.98 -22.06
CA LEU A 98 -3.77 -5.62 -22.62
C LEU A 98 -4.15 -6.42 -23.85
N MET A 99 -3.34 -6.31 -24.89
CA MET A 99 -3.49 -7.10 -26.12
C MET A 99 -2.66 -8.38 -25.99
N LEU A 100 -3.34 -9.50 -25.79
CA LEU A 100 -2.69 -10.79 -25.54
C LEU A 100 -2.96 -11.76 -26.69
N ASN A 101 -1.93 -12.51 -27.11
CA ASN A 101 -2.02 -13.59 -28.10
C ASN A 101 -1.99 -14.98 -27.45
N GLU A 102 -1.49 -15.07 -26.21
CA GLU A 102 -1.38 -16.30 -25.42
C GLU A 102 -1.56 -15.99 -23.93
N PRO A 103 -1.80 -17.00 -23.07
CA PRO A 103 -1.79 -16.81 -21.62
C PRO A 103 -0.44 -16.30 -21.12
N VAL A 104 -0.44 -15.25 -20.30
CA VAL A 104 0.76 -14.62 -19.75
C VAL A 104 0.69 -14.64 -18.22
N PHE A 105 1.75 -15.15 -17.57
CA PHE A 105 1.93 -15.03 -16.14
C PHE A 105 2.53 -13.65 -15.82
N VAL A 106 1.89 -12.90 -14.97
CA VAL A 106 2.29 -11.52 -14.68
C VAL A 106 2.59 -11.29 -13.21
N ASP A 107 3.58 -10.42 -12.97
CA ASP A 107 3.81 -9.78 -11.68
C ASP A 107 3.03 -8.47 -11.64
N ILE A 108 2.26 -8.27 -10.59
CA ILE A 108 1.54 -7.03 -10.33
C ILE A 108 2.14 -6.39 -9.09
N GLU A 109 2.85 -5.31 -9.29
CA GLU A 109 3.48 -4.51 -8.24
C GLU A 109 2.61 -3.31 -7.91
N VAL A 110 2.28 -3.13 -6.65
CA VAL A 110 1.59 -1.95 -6.13
C VAL A 110 2.50 -1.24 -5.14
N ILE A 111 2.78 0.04 -5.41
CA ILE A 111 3.47 0.95 -4.49
C ILE A 111 2.44 1.97 -4.03
N ALA A 112 2.10 1.95 -2.75
CA ALA A 112 0.97 2.70 -2.23
C ALA A 112 1.36 3.65 -1.11
N SER A 113 0.53 4.69 -0.98
CA SER A 113 0.64 5.79 -0.03
C SER A 113 1.92 6.62 -0.21
N VAL A 114 2.39 6.77 -1.47
CA VAL A 114 3.60 7.54 -1.78
C VAL A 114 3.49 9.04 -1.42
N ASN A 115 2.26 9.55 -1.31
CA ASN A 115 1.99 10.93 -0.91
C ASN A 115 1.93 11.11 0.64
N ARG A 116 2.30 10.07 1.40
CA ARG A 116 2.39 10.11 2.87
C ARG A 116 3.83 9.87 3.31
N ARG A 117 4.34 10.68 4.24
CA ARG A 117 5.74 10.65 4.69
C ARG A 117 6.16 9.22 5.04
N ASN A 118 5.67 8.52 5.89
CA ASN A 118 6.08 7.16 6.25
C ASN A 118 5.10 6.09 5.72
N GLY A 119 4.31 6.44 4.68
CA GLY A 119 3.22 5.61 4.20
C GLY A 119 3.59 4.61 3.12
N THR A 120 4.72 4.79 2.43
CA THR A 120 5.05 4.00 1.25
C THR A 120 5.24 2.53 1.60
N ARG A 121 4.45 1.68 0.93
CA ARG A 121 4.52 0.20 0.99
C ARG A 121 4.55 -0.33 -0.42
N LYS A 122 5.37 -1.36 -0.63
CA LYS A 122 5.42 -2.11 -1.87
C LYS A 122 4.88 -3.51 -1.61
N VAL A 123 3.88 -3.91 -2.39
CA VAL A 123 3.32 -5.26 -2.37
C VAL A 123 3.29 -5.80 -3.79
N THR A 124 3.63 -7.07 -3.95
CA THR A 124 3.63 -7.76 -5.25
C THR A 124 2.75 -8.99 -5.16
N THR A 125 1.96 -9.23 -6.19
CA THR A 125 1.19 -10.46 -6.38
C THR A 125 1.32 -10.93 -7.82
N GLN A 126 0.93 -12.18 -8.07
CA GLN A 126 1.06 -12.80 -9.38
C GLN A 126 -0.26 -13.42 -9.81
N THR A 127 -0.50 -13.45 -11.12
CA THR A 127 -1.65 -14.14 -11.69
C THR A 127 -1.44 -14.47 -13.17
N TRP A 128 -2.25 -15.40 -13.70
CA TRP A 128 -2.35 -15.64 -15.13
C TRP A 128 -3.37 -14.70 -15.75
N LEU A 129 -2.99 -14.05 -16.85
CA LEU A 129 -3.90 -13.36 -17.75
C LEU A 129 -4.17 -14.24 -18.95
N ILE A 130 -5.45 -14.51 -19.20
CA ILE A 130 -5.90 -15.37 -20.31
C ILE A 130 -6.53 -14.48 -21.37
N PRO A 131 -6.16 -14.59 -22.66
CA PRO A 131 -6.73 -13.78 -23.73
C PRO A 131 -8.25 -13.77 -23.72
N GLY A 132 -8.84 -12.56 -23.70
CA GLY A 132 -10.30 -12.35 -23.69
C GLY A 132 -11.00 -12.71 -22.37
N LYS A 133 -10.27 -13.08 -21.31
CA LYS A 133 -10.85 -13.33 -19.98
C LYS A 133 -10.59 -12.13 -19.09
N ASP A 134 -11.55 -11.20 -19.09
CA ASP A 134 -11.46 -9.96 -18.33
C ASP A 134 -11.53 -10.19 -16.81
N ILE A 135 -10.72 -9.44 -16.07
CA ILE A 135 -10.77 -9.36 -14.61
C ILE A 135 -11.44 -8.02 -14.26
N LYS A 136 -12.73 -8.06 -13.91
CA LYS A 136 -13.63 -6.91 -13.66
C LYS A 136 -14.20 -6.91 -12.24
N GLY A 137 -15.13 -6.00 -11.95
CA GLY A 137 -15.77 -5.86 -10.64
C GLY A 137 -14.78 -5.35 -9.60
N ASP A 138 -14.61 -6.09 -8.51
CA ASP A 138 -13.55 -5.79 -7.53
C ASP A 138 -12.15 -5.91 -8.15
N GLY A 139 -12.03 -6.65 -9.25
CA GLY A 139 -10.77 -6.87 -9.93
C GLY A 139 -9.81 -7.73 -9.13
N LEU A 140 -8.51 -7.55 -9.36
CA LEU A 140 -7.47 -8.11 -8.53
C LEU A 140 -7.22 -7.14 -7.36
N VAL A 141 -7.59 -7.58 -6.16
CA VAL A 141 -7.39 -6.79 -4.93
C VAL A 141 -6.04 -7.13 -4.32
N VAL A 142 -5.16 -6.13 -4.21
CA VAL A 142 -3.86 -6.24 -3.55
C VAL A 142 -3.98 -5.63 -2.16
N GLU A 143 -3.74 -6.44 -1.14
CA GLU A 143 -3.84 -6.01 0.25
C GLU A 143 -2.56 -5.29 0.69
N ILE A 144 -2.71 -4.07 1.22
CA ILE A 144 -1.64 -3.23 1.73
C ILE A 144 -1.67 -3.26 3.26
N PRO A 145 -0.69 -3.89 3.93
CA PRO A 145 -0.68 -3.98 5.38
C PRO A 145 -0.19 -2.70 6.05
N GLY A 146 -0.56 -2.54 7.32
CA GLY A 146 0.09 -1.65 8.26
C GLY A 146 -0.65 -0.36 8.59
N PHE A 147 0.04 0.43 9.39
CA PHE A 147 -0.33 1.78 9.79
C PHE A 147 0.62 2.80 9.17
N ILE A 148 0.16 4.02 8.99
CA ILE A 148 1.01 5.18 8.72
C ILE A 148 1.25 5.87 10.06
N VAL A 149 2.50 5.95 10.49
CA VAL A 149 2.92 6.54 11.76
C VAL A 149 3.85 7.71 11.46
N ASP A 150 3.54 8.87 12.02
CA ASP A 150 4.34 10.08 11.90
C ASP A 150 4.57 10.69 13.29
N ILE A 151 5.81 10.77 13.75
CA ILE A 151 6.17 11.49 14.96
C ILE A 151 6.12 13.00 14.67
N LEU A 152 5.35 13.73 15.46
CA LEU A 152 5.12 15.15 15.29
C LEU A 152 5.99 16.01 16.22
N SER A 153 6.29 15.50 17.41
CA SER A 153 7.11 16.16 18.42
C SER A 153 7.73 15.12 19.36
N PRO A 154 9.00 15.28 19.74
CA PRO A 154 9.97 16.27 19.25
C PRO A 154 10.28 16.09 17.77
N THR A 155 10.87 17.09 17.13
CA THR A 155 11.33 17.00 15.74
C THR A 155 12.66 16.27 15.65
N THR A 156 12.89 15.58 14.53
CA THR A 156 14.17 14.91 14.27
C THR A 156 15.33 15.92 14.22
N GLN A 157 16.52 15.50 14.63
CA GLN A 157 17.77 16.30 14.66
C GLN A 157 17.69 17.59 15.51
N GLN A 158 16.79 17.62 16.48
CA GLN A 158 16.65 18.75 17.40
C GLN A 158 17.73 18.69 18.48
N TYR A 159 18.28 19.86 18.84
CA TYR A 159 19.13 20.05 20.01
C TYR A 159 18.33 20.76 21.10
N THR A 160 18.27 20.17 22.28
CA THR A 160 17.50 20.72 23.41
C THR A 160 18.38 20.74 24.66
N ARG A 161 18.38 21.86 25.39
CA ARG A 161 19.11 21.95 26.66
C ARG A 161 18.36 21.20 27.75
N LEU A 162 19.08 20.36 28.51
CA LEU A 162 18.49 19.61 29.61
C LEU A 162 17.79 20.54 30.63
N SER A 163 18.35 21.72 30.87
CA SER A 163 17.77 22.73 31.77
C SER A 163 16.43 23.29 31.33
N THR A 164 16.01 23.10 30.08
CA THR A 164 14.70 23.55 29.57
C THR A 164 13.62 22.49 29.68
N ILE A 165 14.00 21.26 30.05
CA ILE A 165 13.07 20.14 30.21
C ILE A 165 12.49 20.19 31.63
N LYS A 166 11.19 20.43 31.70
CA LYS A 166 10.48 20.51 32.98
C LYS A 166 10.28 19.12 33.57
N ASP A 167 10.55 18.95 34.84
CA ASP A 167 10.33 17.74 35.61
C ASP A 167 11.00 16.49 35.02
N GLY A 168 12.00 16.66 34.15
CA GLY A 168 12.68 15.55 33.47
C GLY A 168 11.80 14.78 32.47
N VAL A 169 10.74 15.42 31.97
CA VAL A 169 9.74 14.80 31.07
C VAL A 169 9.58 15.64 29.80
N MET A 170 9.52 14.99 28.67
CA MET A 170 9.28 15.58 27.36
C MET A 170 8.00 15.00 26.74
N PRO A 171 7.07 15.86 26.28
CA PRO A 171 5.87 15.37 25.59
C PRO A 171 6.24 14.81 24.21
N LEU A 172 5.75 13.62 23.94
CA LEU A 172 5.87 12.92 22.65
C LEU A 172 4.48 12.92 21.98
N LYS A 173 4.45 13.34 20.71
CA LYS A 173 3.21 13.38 19.90
C LYS A 173 3.43 12.64 18.60
N ALA A 174 2.42 11.86 18.20
CA ALA A 174 2.42 11.14 16.93
C ALA A 174 1.05 11.20 16.26
N SER A 175 1.04 11.21 14.94
CA SER A 175 -0.15 10.96 14.13
C SER A 175 -0.13 9.54 13.61
N ILE A 176 -1.23 8.80 13.78
CA ILE A 176 -1.32 7.39 13.37
C ILE A 176 -2.65 7.18 12.64
N THR A 177 -2.58 6.61 11.44
CA THR A 177 -3.75 6.26 10.64
C THR A 177 -3.63 4.84 10.12
N MET A 178 -4.75 4.25 9.71
CA MET A 178 -4.72 3.01 8.89
C MET A 178 -4.04 3.28 7.54
N ALA A 179 -3.55 2.24 6.88
CA ALA A 179 -2.87 2.37 5.57
C ALA A 179 -3.73 3.05 4.48
N CYS A 180 -5.07 3.00 4.60
CA CYS A 180 -6.00 3.75 3.74
C CYS A 180 -6.10 5.25 4.08
N GLY A 181 -5.41 5.73 5.11
CA GLY A 181 -5.63 7.05 5.68
C GLY A 181 -6.92 7.17 6.50
N CYS A 182 -7.55 6.06 6.81
CA CYS A 182 -8.78 5.99 7.59
C CYS A 182 -8.51 6.39 9.05
N VAL A 183 -9.51 7.02 9.66
CA VAL A 183 -9.41 7.65 10.97
C VAL A 183 -9.43 6.60 12.08
N ILE A 184 -8.47 6.72 13.00
CA ILE A 184 -8.46 6.02 14.29
C ILE A 184 -9.03 6.96 15.35
N SER A 185 -10.02 6.48 16.10
CA SER A 185 -10.66 7.25 17.18
C SER A 185 -11.17 6.32 18.28
N LYS A 186 -11.37 6.83 19.47
CA LYS A 186 -11.97 6.08 20.58
C LYS A 186 -13.41 5.69 20.26
N GLY A 187 -13.71 4.38 20.31
CA GLY A 187 -15.03 3.84 20.00
C GLY A 187 -15.45 3.95 18.52
N GLY A 188 -14.52 4.26 17.60
CA GLY A 188 -14.78 4.30 16.16
C GLY A 188 -14.67 2.95 15.48
N THR A 189 -14.86 2.93 14.16
CA THR A 189 -14.67 1.72 13.34
C THR A 189 -13.28 1.13 13.52
N TRP A 190 -12.28 1.98 13.60
CA TRP A 190 -10.91 1.63 14.01
C TRP A 190 -10.68 2.23 15.39
N ASP A 191 -11.05 1.44 16.40
CA ASP A 191 -10.97 1.88 17.80
C ASP A 191 -9.51 1.91 18.27
N SER A 192 -9.10 3.08 18.78
CA SER A 192 -7.75 3.27 19.31
C SER A 192 -7.40 2.32 20.46
N GLU A 193 -8.40 1.83 21.22
CA GLU A 193 -8.18 0.92 22.34
C GLU A 193 -7.91 -0.53 21.88
N ALA A 194 -8.20 -0.86 20.62
CA ALA A 194 -7.87 -2.15 20.02
C ALA A 194 -6.40 -2.28 19.64
N PHE A 195 -5.66 -1.17 19.59
CA PHE A 195 -4.28 -1.13 19.11
C PHE A 195 -3.27 -0.89 20.24
N THR A 196 -2.11 -1.50 20.11
CA THR A 196 -0.95 -1.20 20.97
C THR A 196 -0.15 -0.08 20.31
N ILE A 197 -0.09 1.08 20.97
CA ILE A 197 0.66 2.24 20.48
C ILE A 197 1.63 2.68 21.57
N LYS A 198 2.94 2.56 21.28
CA LYS A 198 4.00 2.82 22.25
C LYS A 198 5.22 3.44 21.60
N ALA A 199 6.04 4.06 22.44
CA ALA A 199 7.37 4.55 22.10
C ALA A 199 8.44 3.71 22.79
N VAL A 200 9.44 3.27 22.05
CA VAL A 200 10.68 2.70 22.57
C VAL A 200 11.74 3.80 22.55
N ILE A 201 12.34 4.07 23.70
CA ILE A 201 13.33 5.12 23.87
C ILE A 201 14.70 4.50 24.04
N MET A 202 15.64 4.94 23.21
CA MET A 202 17.05 4.62 23.33
C MET A 202 17.82 5.89 23.69
N ARG A 203 18.84 5.79 24.54
CA ARG A 203 19.81 6.86 24.79
C ARG A 203 21.23 6.30 24.67
N ASP A 204 22.07 6.91 23.87
CA ASP A 204 23.46 6.49 23.61
C ASP A 204 23.54 5.00 23.27
N GLY A 205 22.58 4.50 22.46
CA GLY A 205 22.49 3.11 22.03
C GLY A 205 21.94 2.12 23.07
N LYS A 206 21.54 2.59 24.27
CA LYS A 206 20.96 1.74 25.34
C LYS A 206 19.47 2.03 25.49
N GLU A 207 18.67 1.01 25.66
CA GLU A 207 17.24 1.14 25.92
C GLU A 207 16.99 1.80 27.28
N VAL A 208 16.14 2.83 27.26
CA VAL A 208 15.64 3.52 28.47
C VAL A 208 14.32 2.88 28.93
N GLY A 209 13.48 2.47 27.98
CA GLY A 209 12.23 1.81 28.26
C GLY A 209 11.19 2.00 27.14
N GLU A 210 10.00 1.44 27.39
CA GLU A 210 8.84 1.49 26.51
C GLU A 210 7.70 2.25 27.20
N PHE A 211 7.09 3.21 26.50
CA PHE A 211 6.11 4.16 27.05
C PHE A 211 4.86 4.21 26.17
N PRO A 212 3.67 4.10 26.75
CA PRO A 212 2.41 4.11 25.99
C PRO A 212 2.10 5.52 25.49
N LEU A 213 1.52 5.61 24.26
CA LEU A 213 0.85 6.79 23.77
C LEU A 213 -0.65 6.54 23.80
N LYS A 214 -1.43 7.56 24.19
CA LYS A 214 -2.89 7.53 24.25
C LYS A 214 -3.47 8.49 23.24
N ILE A 215 -4.62 8.11 22.68
CA ILE A 215 -5.35 9.00 21.77
C ILE A 215 -5.82 10.26 22.50
N THR A 216 -5.72 11.39 21.83
CA THR A 216 -6.22 12.68 22.31
C THR A 216 -7.69 12.89 21.92
N GLN A 217 -8.23 14.08 22.17
CA GLN A 217 -9.53 14.50 21.64
C GLN A 217 -9.52 14.72 20.12
N VAL A 218 -8.34 14.80 19.51
CA VAL A 218 -8.16 14.96 18.06
C VAL A 218 -7.90 13.57 17.46
N TRP A 219 -8.69 13.21 16.48
CA TRP A 219 -8.55 11.94 15.76
C TRP A 219 -7.13 11.74 15.25
N ASN A 220 -6.68 10.51 15.24
CA ASN A 220 -5.34 10.09 14.80
C ASN A 220 -4.18 10.64 15.64
N ASN A 221 -4.41 11.57 16.58
CA ASN A 221 -3.34 12.14 17.38
C ASN A 221 -3.19 11.39 18.71
N PHE A 222 -1.98 10.94 18.94
CA PHE A 222 -1.58 10.21 20.13
C PHE A 222 -0.48 10.97 20.86
N GLU A 223 -0.59 10.99 22.19
CA GLU A 223 0.37 11.67 23.06
C GLU A 223 0.77 10.78 24.21
N GLY A 224 2.00 10.99 24.68
CA GLY A 224 2.56 10.38 25.87
C GLY A 224 3.75 11.17 26.36
N ASP A 225 4.11 10.95 27.60
CA ASP A 225 5.27 11.58 28.21
C ASP A 225 6.44 10.60 28.25
N ILE A 226 7.63 11.08 27.88
CA ILE A 226 8.85 10.29 27.88
C ILE A 226 9.87 10.87 28.88
N PRO A 227 10.59 10.02 29.65
CA PRO A 227 11.61 10.49 30.56
C PRO A 227 12.84 10.99 29.81
N VAL A 228 13.24 12.22 30.08
CA VAL A 228 14.44 12.86 29.54
C VAL A 228 15.17 13.55 30.69
N GLN A 229 15.94 12.77 31.45
CA GLN A 229 16.59 13.24 32.68
C GLN A 229 18.11 13.40 32.54
N MET A 230 18.68 13.00 31.43
CA MET A 230 20.12 12.98 31.22
C MET A 230 20.47 13.52 29.84
N LYS A 231 21.65 14.11 29.71
CA LYS A 231 22.25 14.45 28.41
C LYS A 231 22.55 13.19 27.61
N GLY A 232 22.61 13.32 26.29
CA GLY A 232 22.95 12.22 25.40
C GLY A 232 22.18 12.29 24.07
N ASP A 233 22.45 11.32 23.22
CA ASP A 233 21.76 11.15 21.95
C ASP A 233 20.59 10.19 22.12
N TYR A 234 19.39 10.71 21.87
CA TYR A 234 18.15 9.98 21.97
C TYR A 234 17.67 9.51 20.60
N LEU A 235 17.27 8.25 20.54
CA LEU A 235 16.57 7.66 19.40
C LEU A 235 15.22 7.14 19.89
N ILE A 236 14.15 7.60 19.27
CA ILE A 236 12.79 7.21 19.61
C ILE A 236 12.17 6.47 18.43
N TYR A 237 11.58 5.31 18.72
CA TYR A 237 10.70 4.59 17.81
C TYR A 237 9.27 4.74 18.33
N VAL A 238 8.34 5.19 17.50
CA VAL A 238 6.91 5.08 17.81
C VAL A 238 6.32 4.03 16.89
N TYR A 239 5.68 3.03 17.47
CA TYR A 239 5.02 1.98 16.72
C TYR A 239 3.53 1.87 17.02
N ALA A 240 2.79 1.41 16.03
CA ALA A 240 1.43 0.91 16.17
C ALA A 240 1.40 -0.57 15.81
N PHE A 241 0.67 -1.35 16.60
CA PHE A 241 0.47 -2.78 16.40
C PHE A 241 -0.98 -3.16 16.64
N ASP A 242 -1.56 -3.89 15.71
CA ASP A 242 -2.88 -4.51 15.85
C ASP A 242 -2.71 -6.01 16.17
N PRO A 243 -3.03 -6.46 17.38
CA PRO A 243 -2.90 -7.86 17.77
C PRO A 243 -3.86 -8.80 17.03
N LYS A 244 -4.97 -8.27 16.49
CA LYS A 244 -5.97 -9.05 15.77
C LYS A 244 -5.51 -9.42 14.35
N THR A 245 -4.92 -8.46 13.64
CA THR A 245 -4.56 -8.61 12.22
C THR A 245 -3.07 -8.77 11.98
N GLY A 246 -2.25 -8.40 12.98
CA GLY A 246 -0.80 -8.30 12.82
C GLY A 246 -0.35 -7.08 12.00
N ASN A 247 -1.23 -6.10 11.77
CA ASN A 247 -0.82 -4.84 11.17
C ASN A 247 0.19 -4.12 12.05
N THR A 248 1.25 -3.56 11.42
CA THR A 248 2.30 -2.79 12.11
C THR A 248 2.56 -1.49 11.37
N GLY A 249 3.01 -0.49 12.09
CA GLY A 249 3.57 0.74 11.54
C GLY A 249 4.60 1.32 12.49
N LEU A 250 5.59 2.04 11.96
CA LEU A 250 6.67 2.61 12.78
C LEU A 250 7.20 3.88 12.13
N ASP A 251 7.48 4.88 12.98
CA ASP A 251 8.34 6.02 12.66
C ASP A 251 9.47 6.11 13.69
N LYS A 252 10.58 6.75 13.31
CA LYS A 252 11.73 6.97 14.19
C LYS A 252 12.31 8.36 14.02
N ILE A 253 12.71 8.95 15.12
CA ILE A 253 13.44 10.21 15.15
C ILE A 253 14.63 10.11 16.08
N ASN A 254 15.59 10.99 15.89
CA ASN A 254 16.71 11.20 16.81
C ASN A 254 16.80 12.68 17.19
N PHE A 255 17.20 12.95 18.42
CA PHE A 255 17.52 14.30 18.92
C PHE A 255 18.58 14.22 20.01
N THR A 256 19.23 15.34 20.28
CA THR A 256 20.32 15.40 21.26
C THR A 256 19.95 16.31 22.42
N ILE A 257 20.18 15.83 23.62
CA ILE A 257 20.05 16.63 24.86
C ILE A 257 21.44 17.09 25.30
N ILE A 258 21.64 18.41 25.39
CA ILE A 258 22.90 19.06 25.73
C ILE A 258 22.85 19.78 27.08
#